data_5cc81fb9b1e24cefce1aaba2262b79eb
#
_entry.id   5cc81fb9b1e24cefce1aaba2262b79eb
#
_cell.length_a   1.000
_cell.length_b   1.000
_cell.length_c   1.000
_cell.angle_alpha   90.00
_cell.angle_beta   90.00
_cell.angle_gamma   90.00
#
_symmetry.space_group_name_H-M   'P 1'
#
loop_
_entity.id
_entity.type
_entity.pdbx_description
1 polymer ?
#
loop_
_entity_poly.entity_id
_entity_poly.type
_entity_poly.pdbx_seq_one_letter_code
_entity_poly.pdbx_strand_id
1 'polypeptide(L)'
;LLASSAASDVYKRQLEERTPKKVLVLDLDNTLWGGLAGETDHTPVLLSEDHSGLAYKNLQRVIKLMQEQGVLLAIASKNNEEDAMEILEHHPHMLLGPEDFAARRINWDPKPDNIRKMAEELNLGTDSFVFFDDSEAEREMVRQMLPEVTVPDFPARPEELAPCMAKIYEEYFARAVITKEDREKTAQYRANAGRNAMAEQAVSFEDYVKKLEICLIPVDP
;
A
#
# COMPACT_ATOMS: atom_id res chain seq x y z
N LEU A 1 25.11 -4.65 29.62
CA LEU A 1 23.75 -5.23 29.71
C LEU A 1 22.70 -4.21 30.16
N LEU A 2 22.98 -3.33 31.15
CA LEU A 2 22.04 -2.31 31.65
C LEU A 2 21.77 -1.16 30.64
N ALA A 3 22.75 -0.75 29.86
CA ALA A 3 22.61 0.29 28.83
C ALA A 3 21.70 -0.14 27.66
N SER A 4 21.70 -1.44 27.32
CA SER A 4 20.84 -2.02 26.29
C SER A 4 19.36 -2.04 26.70
N SER A 5 19.06 -2.28 27.99
CA SER A 5 17.70 -2.28 28.54
C SER A 5 17.09 -0.87 28.52
N ALA A 6 17.81 0.13 29.01
CA ALA A 6 17.34 1.52 29.06
C ALA A 6 17.07 2.10 27.66
N ALA A 7 17.94 1.81 26.68
CA ALA A 7 17.72 2.23 25.29
C ALA A 7 16.49 1.56 24.68
N SER A 8 16.26 0.27 24.98
CA SER A 8 15.06 -0.46 24.54
C SER A 8 13.77 0.13 25.16
N ASP A 9 13.80 0.52 26.43
CA ASP A 9 12.65 1.09 27.12
C ASP A 9 12.32 2.52 26.62
N VAL A 10 13.35 3.32 26.32
CA VAL A 10 13.18 4.65 25.69
C VAL A 10 12.57 4.50 24.30
N TYR A 11 13.07 3.56 23.49
CA TYR A 11 12.55 3.30 22.14
C TYR A 11 11.08 2.84 22.18
N LYS A 12 10.72 1.93 23.08
CA LYS A 12 9.33 1.48 23.26
C LYS A 12 8.41 2.63 23.64
N ARG A 13 8.82 3.48 24.59
CA ARG A 13 8.04 4.65 24.99
C ARG A 13 7.84 5.63 23.83
N GLN A 14 8.87 5.85 23.01
CA GLN A 14 8.74 6.69 21.81
C GLN A 14 7.75 6.10 20.78
N LEU A 15 7.68 4.77 20.65
CA LEU A 15 6.70 4.11 19.78
C LEU A 15 5.27 4.19 20.34
N GLU A 16 5.11 4.17 21.68
CA GLU A 16 3.80 4.28 22.34
C GLU A 16 3.20 5.70 22.24
N GLU A 17 4.05 6.73 22.22
CA GLU A 17 3.64 8.14 22.11
C GLU A 17 3.31 8.57 20.65
N ARG A 18 3.67 7.76 19.65
CA ARG A 18 3.46 8.09 18.22
C ARG A 18 2.14 7.51 17.72
N THR A 19 1.44 8.27 16.88
CA THR A 19 0.35 7.74 16.06
C THR A 19 0.95 7.17 14.75
N PRO A 20 1.10 5.84 14.62
CA PRO A 20 1.71 5.27 13.45
C PRO A 20 0.82 5.48 12.22
N LYS A 21 1.46 5.68 11.07
CA LYS A 21 0.79 5.66 9.77
C LYS A 21 0.19 4.29 9.52
N LYS A 22 -0.78 4.22 8.60
CA LYS A 22 -1.56 3.01 8.34
C LYS A 22 -1.45 2.50 6.91
N VAL A 23 -1.30 3.41 5.95
CA VAL A 23 -1.36 3.10 4.51
C VAL A 23 -0.05 3.49 3.84
N LEU A 24 0.56 2.56 3.13
CA LEU A 24 1.65 2.80 2.21
C LEU A 24 1.09 2.80 0.78
N VAL A 25 1.10 3.98 0.16
CA VAL A 25 0.72 4.17 -1.25
C VAL A 25 1.97 4.08 -2.10
N LEU A 26 1.94 3.20 -3.09
CA LEU A 26 3.06 2.87 -3.95
C LEU A 26 2.74 3.25 -5.40
N ASP A 27 3.71 3.83 -6.09
CA ASP A 27 3.75 3.79 -7.54
C ASP A 27 4.20 2.41 -8.03
N LEU A 28 4.09 2.14 -9.33
CA LEU A 28 4.46 0.87 -9.95
C LEU A 28 5.79 0.98 -10.72
N ASP A 29 5.80 1.72 -11.83
CA ASP A 29 6.95 1.84 -12.73
C ASP A 29 8.14 2.50 -12.02
N ASN A 30 9.34 1.93 -12.20
CA ASN A 30 10.57 2.34 -11.50
C ASN A 30 10.47 2.39 -9.97
N THR A 31 9.37 1.91 -9.39
CA THR A 31 9.12 1.82 -7.95
C THR A 31 8.98 0.35 -7.52
N LEU A 32 7.95 -0.39 -7.89
CA LEU A 32 7.82 -1.83 -7.59
C LEU A 32 8.61 -2.73 -8.54
N TRP A 33 8.85 -2.28 -9.75
CA TRP A 33 9.73 -2.88 -10.76
C TRP A 33 10.49 -1.78 -11.49
N GLY A 34 11.58 -2.11 -12.16
CA GLY A 34 12.29 -1.17 -13.01
C GLY A 34 11.76 -1.18 -14.44
N GLY A 35 11.71 -0.01 -15.07
CA GLY A 35 11.14 0.17 -16.39
C GLY A 35 9.66 0.51 -16.37
N LEU A 36 9.06 0.61 -17.55
CA LEU A 36 7.67 1.03 -17.75
C LEU A 36 6.83 -0.15 -18.22
N ALA A 37 5.64 -0.33 -17.65
CA ALA A 37 4.68 -1.31 -18.14
C ALA A 37 4.17 -0.91 -19.52
N GLY A 38 3.97 -1.92 -20.40
CA GLY A 38 3.40 -1.69 -21.74
C GLY A 38 4.34 -1.06 -22.76
N GLU A 39 5.63 -0.87 -22.47
CA GLU A 39 6.59 -0.48 -23.50
C GLU A 39 6.75 -1.58 -24.56
N THR A 40 6.51 -1.21 -25.84
CA THR A 40 6.39 -2.14 -26.97
C THR A 40 7.70 -2.76 -27.45
N ASP A 41 8.84 -2.39 -26.90
CA ASP A 41 10.18 -2.83 -27.33
C ASP A 41 10.61 -4.21 -26.81
N HIS A 42 9.67 -5.02 -26.31
CA HIS A 42 9.96 -6.34 -25.71
C HIS A 42 10.98 -6.30 -24.55
N THR A 43 11.22 -5.11 -23.96
CA THR A 43 12.06 -4.99 -22.78
C THR A 43 11.23 -5.39 -21.57
N PRO A 44 11.45 -6.58 -21.00
CA PRO A 44 10.71 -6.98 -19.80
C PRO A 44 11.04 -6.02 -18.66
N VAL A 45 10.06 -5.75 -17.81
CA VAL A 45 10.33 -4.99 -16.58
C VAL A 45 11.44 -5.64 -15.76
N LEU A 46 12.26 -4.83 -15.11
CA LEU A 46 13.37 -5.29 -14.29
C LEU A 46 12.86 -5.81 -12.95
N LEU A 47 12.62 -7.11 -12.88
CA LEU A 47 12.23 -7.80 -11.65
C LEU A 47 12.71 -9.25 -11.74
N SER A 48 13.74 -9.62 -10.97
CA SER A 48 14.39 -10.93 -11.07
C SER A 48 15.09 -11.32 -9.77
N GLU A 49 15.72 -12.50 -9.74
CA GLU A 49 16.55 -12.96 -8.62
C GLU A 49 18.01 -12.47 -8.72
N ASP A 50 18.38 -11.74 -9.75
CA ASP A 50 19.74 -11.31 -10.01
C ASP A 50 19.79 -9.86 -10.53
N HIS A 51 21.01 -9.29 -10.55
CA HIS A 51 21.32 -7.96 -11.07
C HIS A 51 20.38 -6.84 -10.56
N SER A 52 20.01 -5.92 -11.44
CA SER A 52 19.17 -4.77 -11.08
C SER A 52 17.74 -5.16 -10.70
N GLY A 53 17.20 -6.25 -11.25
CA GLY A 53 15.88 -6.76 -10.91
C GLY A 53 15.77 -7.25 -9.46
N LEU A 54 16.87 -7.74 -8.87
CA LEU A 54 16.92 -8.17 -7.48
C LEU A 54 16.66 -7.02 -6.50
N ALA A 55 17.08 -5.81 -6.83
CA ALA A 55 16.85 -4.64 -5.98
C ALA A 55 15.35 -4.38 -5.76
N TYR A 56 14.55 -4.42 -6.82
CA TYR A 56 13.10 -4.29 -6.76
C TYR A 56 12.44 -5.48 -6.05
N LYS A 57 12.92 -6.68 -6.28
CA LYS A 57 12.44 -7.86 -5.57
C LYS A 57 12.72 -7.79 -4.05
N ASN A 58 13.88 -7.28 -3.65
CA ASN A 58 14.22 -7.05 -2.25
C ASN A 58 13.32 -5.97 -1.62
N LEU A 59 12.99 -4.91 -2.36
CA LEU A 59 12.00 -3.93 -1.94
C LEU A 59 10.64 -4.61 -1.66
N GLN A 60 10.14 -5.42 -2.59
CA GLN A 60 8.87 -6.13 -2.42
C GLN A 60 8.90 -7.09 -1.21
N ARG A 61 10.04 -7.75 -0.91
CA ARG A 61 10.20 -8.55 0.30
C ARG A 61 9.98 -7.72 1.57
N VAL A 62 10.56 -6.52 1.64
CA VAL A 62 10.36 -5.61 2.78
C VAL A 62 8.90 -5.16 2.86
N ILE A 63 8.30 -4.75 1.75
CA ILE A 63 6.88 -4.33 1.70
C ILE A 63 5.95 -5.48 2.14
N LYS A 64 6.22 -6.71 1.72
CA LYS A 64 5.44 -7.89 2.14
C LYS A 64 5.51 -8.10 3.65
N LEU A 65 6.71 -7.97 4.23
CA LEU A 65 6.87 -8.03 5.69
C LEU A 65 6.11 -6.89 6.39
N MET A 66 6.10 -5.69 5.84
CA MET A 66 5.32 -4.57 6.38
C MET A 66 3.83 -4.88 6.37
N GLN A 67 3.31 -5.46 5.28
CA GLN A 67 1.92 -5.90 5.18
C GLN A 67 1.59 -6.94 6.26
N GLU A 68 2.45 -7.92 6.49
CA GLU A 68 2.30 -8.92 7.55
C GLU A 68 2.28 -8.29 8.96
N GLN A 69 2.86 -7.11 9.11
CA GLN A 69 2.81 -6.31 10.34
C GLN A 69 1.59 -5.36 10.40
N GLY A 70 0.65 -5.48 9.44
CA GLY A 70 -0.61 -4.73 9.43
C GLY A 70 -0.55 -3.38 8.73
N VAL A 71 0.47 -3.12 7.91
CA VAL A 71 0.49 -1.97 7.01
C VAL A 71 -0.44 -2.27 5.83
N LEU A 72 -1.37 -1.38 5.56
CA LEU A 72 -2.22 -1.43 4.38
C LEU A 72 -1.42 -0.97 3.16
N LEU A 73 -1.46 -1.74 2.09
CA LEU A 73 -0.84 -1.35 0.82
C LEU A 73 -1.89 -0.77 -0.12
N ALA A 74 -1.54 0.26 -0.87
CA ALA A 74 -2.36 0.83 -1.92
C ALA A 74 -1.50 1.19 -3.14
N ILE A 75 -2.12 1.23 -4.32
CA ILE A 75 -1.46 1.63 -5.57
C ILE A 75 -2.03 2.96 -6.06
N ALA A 76 -1.14 3.90 -6.41
CA ALA A 76 -1.46 5.11 -7.17
C ALA A 76 -0.46 5.24 -8.32
N SER A 77 -0.80 4.77 -9.50
CA SER A 77 0.09 4.76 -10.66
C SER A 77 -0.55 5.36 -11.90
N LYS A 78 0.22 6.14 -12.65
CA LYS A 78 -0.15 6.66 -13.97
C LYS A 78 0.26 5.63 -15.02
N ASN A 79 -0.64 4.71 -15.30
CA ASN A 79 -0.36 3.59 -16.20
C ASN A 79 -1.64 3.13 -16.91
N ASN A 80 -1.48 2.31 -17.94
CA ASN A 80 -2.56 1.49 -18.46
C ASN A 80 -2.85 0.37 -17.46
N GLU A 81 -4.11 0.24 -17.04
CA GLU A 81 -4.49 -0.73 -16.02
C GLU A 81 -4.26 -2.17 -16.47
N GLU A 82 -4.54 -2.48 -17.73
CA GLU A 82 -4.37 -3.85 -18.29
C GLU A 82 -2.89 -4.27 -18.27
N ASP A 83 -1.98 -3.39 -18.69
CA ASP A 83 -0.55 -3.67 -18.76
C ASP A 83 0.04 -3.83 -17.33
N ALA A 84 -0.35 -2.96 -16.41
CA ALA A 84 0.10 -3.04 -15.02
C ALA A 84 -0.44 -4.29 -14.30
N MET A 85 -1.69 -4.65 -14.54
CA MET A 85 -2.32 -5.85 -13.96
C MET A 85 -1.69 -7.13 -14.52
N GLU A 86 -1.34 -7.17 -15.81
CA GLU A 86 -0.62 -8.31 -16.39
C GLU A 86 0.71 -8.60 -15.66
N ILE A 87 1.45 -7.54 -15.31
CA ILE A 87 2.67 -7.69 -14.51
C ILE A 87 2.37 -8.16 -13.08
N LEU A 88 1.41 -7.51 -12.41
CA LEU A 88 1.04 -7.83 -11.03
C LEU A 88 0.55 -9.29 -10.86
N GLU A 89 -0.16 -9.82 -11.85
CA GLU A 89 -0.77 -11.15 -11.80
C GLU A 89 0.13 -12.25 -12.31
N HIS A 90 0.95 -11.97 -13.34
CA HIS A 90 1.58 -13.02 -14.11
C HIS A 90 3.11 -12.97 -14.12
N HIS A 91 3.74 -11.88 -13.67
CA HIS A 91 5.20 -11.81 -13.69
C HIS A 91 5.83 -12.80 -12.68
N PRO A 92 6.73 -13.74 -13.12
CA PRO A 92 7.17 -14.88 -12.30
C PRO A 92 7.97 -14.51 -11.05
N HIS A 93 8.50 -13.28 -10.97
CA HIS A 93 9.27 -12.81 -9.83
C HIS A 93 8.48 -11.82 -8.95
N MET A 94 7.20 -11.56 -9.28
CA MET A 94 6.33 -10.72 -8.48
C MET A 94 6.04 -11.38 -7.13
N LEU A 95 6.13 -10.62 -6.04
CA LEU A 95 5.85 -11.09 -4.67
C LEU A 95 4.55 -10.49 -4.11
N LEU A 96 4.10 -9.41 -4.71
CA LEU A 96 2.89 -8.69 -4.33
C LEU A 96 1.84 -8.88 -5.42
N GLY A 97 0.80 -9.64 -5.13
CA GLY A 97 -0.34 -9.82 -6.03
C GLY A 97 -1.41 -8.74 -5.83
N PRO A 98 -2.41 -8.67 -6.73
CA PRO A 98 -3.51 -7.72 -6.60
C PRO A 98 -4.26 -7.79 -5.26
N GLU A 99 -4.27 -8.96 -4.64
CA GLU A 99 -4.91 -9.22 -3.35
C GLU A 99 -4.18 -8.59 -2.15
N ASP A 100 -2.92 -8.22 -2.32
CA ASP A 100 -2.13 -7.58 -1.27
C ASP A 100 -2.51 -6.10 -1.08
N PHE A 101 -3.18 -5.49 -2.05
CA PHE A 101 -3.53 -4.08 -2.02
C PHE A 101 -4.98 -3.86 -1.57
N ALA A 102 -5.15 -3.04 -0.54
CA ALA A 102 -6.46 -2.66 0.00
C ALA A 102 -7.23 -1.71 -0.94
N ALA A 103 -6.52 -0.86 -1.68
CA ALA A 103 -7.09 0.04 -2.68
C ALA A 103 -6.13 0.20 -3.86
N ARG A 104 -6.68 0.43 -5.06
CA ARG A 104 -5.88 0.61 -6.28
C ARG A 104 -6.46 1.71 -7.15
N ARG A 105 -5.58 2.58 -7.66
CA ARG A 105 -5.88 3.59 -8.67
C ARG A 105 -4.76 3.57 -9.71
N ILE A 106 -5.01 2.85 -10.79
CA ILE A 106 -4.12 2.75 -11.96
C ILE A 106 -4.84 3.47 -13.08
N ASN A 107 -4.55 4.74 -13.26
CA ASN A 107 -5.20 5.63 -14.22
C ASN A 107 -4.37 6.89 -14.41
N TRP A 108 -4.79 7.80 -15.30
CA TRP A 108 -4.09 9.04 -15.62
C TRP A 108 -4.55 10.25 -14.80
N ASP A 109 -5.40 10.07 -13.79
CA ASP A 109 -5.81 11.12 -12.86
C ASP A 109 -4.63 11.61 -12.01
N PRO A 110 -4.67 12.85 -11.50
CA PRO A 110 -3.66 13.33 -10.56
C PRO A 110 -3.56 12.42 -9.31
N LYS A 111 -2.34 12.05 -8.93
CA LYS A 111 -2.11 11.17 -7.77
C LYS A 111 -2.70 11.70 -6.45
N PRO A 112 -2.66 13.03 -6.16
CA PRO A 112 -3.35 13.56 -4.98
C PRO A 112 -4.86 13.26 -4.94
N ASP A 113 -5.55 13.34 -6.07
CA ASP A 113 -6.98 13.05 -6.15
C ASP A 113 -7.26 11.56 -5.96
N ASN A 114 -6.41 10.70 -6.52
CA ASN A 114 -6.45 9.27 -6.30
C ASN A 114 -6.23 8.90 -4.82
N ILE A 115 -5.28 9.57 -4.13
CA ILE A 115 -5.04 9.37 -2.71
C ILE A 115 -6.25 9.78 -1.87
N ARG A 116 -6.92 10.92 -2.17
CA ARG A 116 -8.16 11.33 -1.49
C ARG A 116 -9.26 10.28 -1.66
N LYS A 117 -9.49 9.82 -2.90
CA LYS A 117 -10.50 8.78 -3.19
C LYS A 117 -10.21 7.48 -2.44
N MET A 118 -8.94 7.07 -2.33
CA MET A 118 -8.55 5.89 -1.55
C MET A 118 -8.75 6.10 -0.05
N ALA A 119 -8.48 7.30 0.47
CA ALA A 119 -8.72 7.64 1.87
C ALA A 119 -10.20 7.55 2.24
N GLU A 120 -11.08 8.06 1.37
CA GLU A 120 -12.54 7.94 1.49
C GLU A 120 -12.98 6.47 1.44
N GLU A 121 -12.52 5.70 0.44
CA GLU A 121 -12.82 4.28 0.28
C GLU A 121 -12.43 3.44 1.51
N LEU A 122 -11.25 3.71 2.07
CA LEU A 122 -10.73 3.02 3.24
C LEU A 122 -11.27 3.59 4.57
N ASN A 123 -12.03 4.68 4.51
CA ASN A 123 -12.51 5.41 5.69
C ASN A 123 -11.35 5.77 6.66
N LEU A 124 -10.28 6.33 6.11
CA LEU A 124 -9.08 6.76 6.82
C LEU A 124 -8.74 8.21 6.47
N GLY A 125 -8.19 8.95 7.44
CA GLY A 125 -7.64 10.28 7.16
C GLY A 125 -6.36 10.19 6.33
N THR A 126 -6.15 11.14 5.41
CA THR A 126 -4.93 11.25 4.58
C THR A 126 -3.66 11.45 5.42
N ASP A 127 -3.80 11.93 6.64
CA ASP A 127 -2.71 12.02 7.64
C ASP A 127 -2.13 10.67 8.05
N SER A 128 -2.85 9.57 7.79
CA SER A 128 -2.37 8.21 8.04
C SER A 128 -1.67 7.56 6.84
N PHE A 129 -1.44 8.31 5.75
CA PHE A 129 -0.85 7.83 4.50
C PHE A 129 0.63 8.19 4.39
N VAL A 130 1.40 7.29 3.79
CA VAL A 130 2.76 7.50 3.29
C VAL A 130 2.74 7.23 1.79
N PHE A 131 3.25 8.15 0.99
CA PHE A 131 3.30 8.04 -0.47
C PHE A 131 4.75 7.87 -0.93
N PHE A 132 5.03 6.80 -1.69
CA PHE A 132 6.36 6.43 -2.18
C PHE A 132 6.35 6.26 -3.69
N ASP A 133 7.17 7.05 -4.39
CA ASP A 133 7.12 7.27 -5.84
C ASP A 133 8.52 7.71 -6.33
N ASP A 134 8.98 7.23 -7.48
CA ASP A 134 10.28 7.61 -8.05
C ASP A 134 10.27 9.03 -8.65
N SER A 135 9.11 9.49 -9.15
CA SER A 135 8.95 10.81 -9.77
C SER A 135 8.97 11.94 -8.74
N GLU A 136 10.00 12.79 -8.80
CA GLU A 136 10.07 13.98 -7.95
C GLU A 136 8.88 14.94 -8.18
N ALA A 137 8.42 15.05 -9.42
CA ALA A 137 7.28 15.91 -9.77
C ALA A 137 5.97 15.42 -9.12
N GLU A 138 5.74 14.11 -9.09
CA GLU A 138 4.56 13.53 -8.44
C GLU A 138 4.66 13.67 -6.91
N ARG A 139 5.84 13.42 -6.33
CA ARG A 139 6.07 13.63 -4.89
C ARG A 139 5.83 15.07 -4.49
N GLU A 140 6.35 16.03 -5.26
CA GLU A 140 6.17 17.45 -4.96
C GLU A 140 4.71 17.88 -5.11
N MET A 141 4.00 17.38 -6.13
CA MET A 141 2.57 17.62 -6.29
C MET A 141 1.77 17.12 -5.07
N VAL A 142 2.08 15.92 -4.57
CA VAL A 142 1.43 15.38 -3.37
C VAL A 142 1.76 16.22 -2.14
N ARG A 143 3.03 16.63 -1.93
CA ARG A 143 3.42 17.51 -0.81
C ARG A 143 2.65 18.82 -0.81
N GLN A 144 2.44 19.42 -1.98
CA GLN A 144 1.73 20.70 -2.10
C GLN A 144 0.21 20.56 -1.92
N MET A 145 -0.40 19.54 -2.49
CA MET A 145 -1.85 19.36 -2.50
C MET A 145 -2.40 18.60 -1.31
N LEU A 146 -1.56 17.79 -0.63
CA LEU A 146 -1.88 16.96 0.54
C LEU A 146 -0.76 17.05 1.59
N PRO A 147 -0.56 18.20 2.23
CA PRO A 147 0.55 18.41 3.17
C PRO A 147 0.52 17.47 4.40
N GLU A 148 -0.61 16.86 4.69
CA GLU A 148 -0.78 15.86 5.76
C GLU A 148 -0.26 14.46 5.38
N VAL A 149 -0.14 14.17 4.07
CA VAL A 149 0.47 12.91 3.59
C VAL A 149 1.98 12.97 3.77
N THR A 150 2.54 11.92 4.34
CA THR A 150 3.99 11.80 4.45
C THR A 150 4.58 11.35 3.12
N VAL A 151 5.53 12.11 2.60
CA VAL A 151 6.19 11.84 1.31
C VAL A 151 7.70 11.76 1.53
N PRO A 152 8.24 10.56 1.81
CA PRO A 152 9.68 10.34 1.96
C PRO A 152 10.44 10.63 0.66
N ASP A 153 11.75 10.88 0.79
CA ASP A 153 12.62 10.97 -0.36
C ASP A 153 12.83 9.59 -0.98
N PHE A 154 12.89 9.57 -2.31
CA PHE A 154 13.16 8.35 -3.07
C PHE A 154 14.68 8.20 -3.30
N PRO A 155 15.26 7.01 -3.09
CA PRO A 155 16.69 6.81 -3.25
C PRO A 155 17.12 6.88 -4.71
N ALA A 156 18.33 7.40 -4.95
CA ALA A 156 18.85 7.57 -6.30
C ALA A 156 19.25 6.24 -6.98
N ARG A 157 19.52 5.19 -6.17
CA ARG A 157 20.00 3.91 -6.67
C ARG A 157 19.06 2.78 -6.25
N PRO A 158 18.73 1.84 -7.16
CA PRO A 158 17.80 0.74 -6.88
C PRO A 158 18.22 -0.12 -5.66
N GLU A 159 19.51 -0.36 -5.44
CA GLU A 159 19.99 -1.14 -4.30
C GLU A 159 19.72 -0.50 -2.93
N GLU A 160 19.39 0.77 -2.90
CA GLU A 160 19.02 1.51 -1.69
C GLU A 160 17.51 1.44 -1.38
N LEU A 161 16.68 0.93 -2.30
CA LEU A 161 15.23 0.85 -2.16
C LEU A 161 14.79 0.06 -0.92
N ALA A 162 15.31 -1.15 -0.76
CA ALA A 162 14.95 -1.99 0.38
C ALA A 162 15.42 -1.42 1.73
N PRO A 163 16.68 -0.93 1.91
CA PRO A 163 17.08 -0.22 3.11
C PRO A 163 16.27 1.06 3.38
N CYS A 164 15.93 1.82 2.34
CA CYS A 164 15.08 3.01 2.46
C CYS A 164 13.69 2.63 2.98
N MET A 165 13.06 1.61 2.41
CA MET A 165 11.75 1.15 2.84
C MET A 165 11.75 0.61 4.28
N ALA A 166 12.82 -0.08 4.70
CA ALA A 166 12.97 -0.51 6.08
C ALA A 166 13.02 0.69 7.06
N LYS A 167 13.72 1.76 6.69
CA LYS A 167 13.74 3.01 7.46
C LYS A 167 12.35 3.66 7.51
N ILE A 168 11.63 3.71 6.38
CA ILE A 168 10.26 4.23 6.31
C ILE A 168 9.35 3.44 7.25
N TYR A 169 9.49 2.11 7.32
CA TYR A 169 8.74 1.29 8.27
C TYR A 169 9.04 1.69 9.72
N GLU A 170 10.31 1.75 10.10
CA GLU A 170 10.72 2.10 11.47
C GLU A 170 10.25 3.51 11.87
N GLU A 171 10.32 4.46 10.94
CA GLU A 171 10.01 5.86 11.21
C GLU A 171 8.50 6.13 11.25
N TYR A 172 7.71 5.49 10.39
CA TYR A 172 6.30 5.88 10.22
C TYR A 172 5.29 4.80 10.62
N PHE A 173 5.63 3.51 10.52
CA PHE A 173 4.68 2.42 10.70
C PHE A 173 4.90 1.55 11.93
N ALA A 174 6.13 1.51 12.47
CA ALA A 174 6.47 0.65 13.58
C ALA A 174 5.57 0.92 14.80
N ARG A 175 5.15 -0.17 15.46
CA ARG A 175 4.28 -0.17 16.64
C ARG A 175 4.92 -0.97 17.76
N ALA A 176 4.61 -0.60 19.03
CA ALA A 176 5.09 -1.33 20.19
C ALA A 176 4.50 -2.75 20.28
N VAL A 177 3.26 -2.95 19.82
CA VAL A 177 2.55 -4.23 19.84
C VAL A 177 1.81 -4.42 18.53
N ILE A 178 1.94 -5.60 17.93
CA ILE A 178 1.22 -6.02 16.72
C ILE A 178 0.21 -7.08 17.14
N THR A 179 -1.08 -6.83 16.86
CA THR A 179 -2.17 -7.75 17.18
C THR A 179 -2.45 -8.71 16.02
N LYS A 180 -3.21 -9.77 16.28
CA LYS A 180 -3.71 -10.65 15.21
C LYS A 180 -4.61 -9.89 14.23
N GLU A 181 -5.41 -8.95 14.74
CA GLU A 181 -6.27 -8.08 13.93
C GLU A 181 -5.47 -7.19 12.98
N ASP A 182 -4.27 -6.74 13.38
CA ASP A 182 -3.39 -5.97 12.51
C ASP A 182 -2.98 -6.76 11.26
N ARG A 183 -2.77 -8.06 11.38
CA ARG A 183 -2.38 -8.94 10.28
C ARG A 183 -3.51 -9.24 9.29
N GLU A 184 -4.75 -9.16 9.75
CA GLU A 184 -5.95 -9.43 8.94
C GLU A 184 -6.53 -8.16 8.30
N LYS A 185 -5.93 -7.00 8.55
CA LYS A 185 -6.47 -5.69 8.15
C LYS A 185 -6.71 -5.56 6.65
N THR A 186 -5.77 -5.96 5.82
CA THR A 186 -5.93 -5.81 4.35
C THR A 186 -7.20 -6.48 3.86
N ALA A 187 -7.47 -7.71 4.29
CA ALA A 187 -8.69 -8.43 3.91
C ALA A 187 -9.96 -7.75 4.44
N GLN A 188 -9.91 -7.23 5.69
CA GLN A 188 -11.04 -6.52 6.31
C GLN A 188 -11.35 -5.21 5.57
N TYR A 189 -10.33 -4.41 5.24
CA TYR A 189 -10.52 -3.15 4.52
C TYR A 189 -11.05 -3.37 3.11
N ARG A 190 -10.54 -4.37 2.38
CA ARG A 190 -11.07 -4.75 1.06
C ARG A 190 -12.54 -5.19 1.14
N ALA A 191 -12.89 -6.00 2.12
CA ALA A 191 -14.27 -6.42 2.32
C ALA A 191 -15.19 -5.24 2.67
N ASN A 192 -14.70 -4.27 3.43
CA ASN A 192 -15.43 -3.05 3.76
C ASN A 192 -15.59 -2.13 2.54
N ALA A 193 -14.51 -1.91 1.78
CA ALA A 193 -14.54 -1.11 0.56
C ALA A 193 -15.51 -1.71 -0.47
N GLY A 194 -15.49 -3.03 -0.65
CA GLY A 194 -16.46 -3.72 -1.51
C GLY A 194 -17.92 -3.52 -1.05
N ARG A 195 -18.19 -3.57 0.26
CA ARG A 195 -19.53 -3.31 0.81
C ARG A 195 -19.96 -1.86 0.61
N ASN A 196 -19.07 -0.90 0.79
CA ASN A 196 -19.36 0.51 0.59
C ASN A 196 -19.67 0.81 -0.89
N ALA A 197 -18.89 0.27 -1.82
CA ALA A 197 -19.16 0.39 -3.26
C ALA A 197 -20.51 -0.23 -3.65
N MET A 198 -20.88 -1.37 -3.08
CA MET A 198 -22.20 -1.97 -3.29
C MET A 198 -23.33 -1.11 -2.72
N ALA A 199 -23.11 -0.48 -1.56
CA ALA A 199 -24.08 0.42 -0.95
C ALA A 199 -24.30 1.69 -1.79
N GLU A 200 -23.23 2.29 -2.32
CA GLU A 200 -23.31 3.47 -3.19
C GLU A 200 -24.01 3.19 -4.53
N GLN A 201 -23.86 1.98 -5.06
CA GLN A 201 -24.51 1.54 -6.31
C GLN A 201 -25.92 1.01 -6.11
N ALA A 202 -26.39 0.86 -4.88
CA ALA A 202 -27.72 0.35 -4.59
C ALA A 202 -28.78 1.47 -4.75
N VAL A 203 -29.82 1.20 -5.52
CA VAL A 203 -30.93 2.14 -5.73
C VAL A 203 -31.85 2.21 -4.51
N SER A 204 -31.87 1.13 -3.68
CA SER A 204 -32.67 1.05 -2.45
C SER A 204 -31.98 0.14 -1.43
N PHE A 205 -32.39 0.24 -0.15
CA PHE A 205 -31.92 -0.65 0.90
C PHE A 205 -32.22 -2.13 0.60
N GLU A 206 -33.36 -2.42 -0.03
CA GLU A 206 -33.73 -3.79 -0.42
C GLU A 206 -32.79 -4.35 -1.52
N ASP A 207 -32.39 -3.51 -2.48
CA ASP A 207 -31.43 -3.85 -3.52
C ASP A 207 -30.04 -4.11 -2.92
N TYR A 208 -29.63 -3.30 -1.95
CA TYR A 208 -28.37 -3.51 -1.21
C TYR A 208 -28.34 -4.84 -0.47
N VAL A 209 -29.41 -5.17 0.27
CA VAL A 209 -29.51 -6.45 1.01
C VAL A 209 -29.48 -7.65 0.06
N LYS A 210 -30.11 -7.57 -1.10
CA LYS A 210 -30.06 -8.62 -2.14
C LYS A 210 -28.64 -8.81 -2.70
N LYS A 211 -27.91 -7.72 -2.96
CA LYS A 211 -26.54 -7.77 -3.46
C LYS A 211 -25.54 -8.36 -2.46
N LEU A 212 -25.85 -8.25 -1.16
CA LEU A 212 -25.04 -8.86 -0.10
C LEU A 212 -25.29 -10.37 0.06
N GLU A 213 -26.23 -10.96 -0.67
CA GLU A 213 -26.60 -12.40 -0.57
C GLU A 213 -26.87 -12.87 0.88
N ILE A 214 -27.44 -11.97 1.70
CA ILE A 214 -27.73 -12.29 3.11
C ILE A 214 -28.86 -13.31 3.18
N CYS A 215 -28.58 -14.52 3.61
CA CYS A 215 -29.56 -15.55 3.95
C CYS A 215 -29.92 -15.42 5.43
N LEU A 216 -31.17 -15.06 5.73
CA LEU A 216 -31.71 -15.15 7.08
C LEU A 216 -32.04 -16.62 7.38
N ILE A 217 -31.31 -17.25 8.30
CA ILE A 217 -31.63 -18.60 8.80
C ILE A 217 -32.57 -18.38 9.98
N PRO A 218 -33.85 -18.83 9.93
CA PRO A 218 -34.72 -18.74 11.07
C PRO A 218 -34.16 -19.66 12.15
N VAL A 219 -33.96 -19.14 13.35
CA VAL A 219 -33.64 -19.94 14.55
C VAL A 219 -35.00 -20.29 15.14
N ASP A 220 -35.35 -21.56 15.07
CA ASP A 220 -36.55 -22.07 15.75
C ASP A 220 -36.42 -21.85 17.27
N PRO A 221 -37.51 -21.44 17.94
CA PRO A 221 -37.52 -21.07 19.36
C PRO A 221 -37.24 -22.22 20.30
#